data_8e9815d71adb3985165524706a0ff956
#
_entry.id   8e9815d71adb3985165524706a0ff956
#
_cell.length_a   1.000
_cell.length_b   1.000
_cell.length_c   1.000
_cell.angle_alpha   90.00
_cell.angle_beta   90.00
_cell.angle_gamma   90.00
#
_symmetry.space_group_name_H-M   'P 1'
#
loop_
_entity.id
_entity.type
_entity.pdbx_description
1 polymer ?
#
loop_
_entity_poly.entity_id
_entity_poly.type
_entity_poly.pdbx_seq_one_letter_code
_entity_poly.pdbx_strand_id
1 'polypeptide(L)'
;LQWDFLSDFFRVPPPFFLTGGTALSAFYLQHRYSEDLDLFTLDSEAFNRTPMYLADAAAKIGASAVSLQTAPQFRRYKIERRGESVIVDFVREVVPQIEEEKNIFEGIVVDTVTEIISNKICAVVSRAEIKDYIDLYCLNRAGYPLENYLDFAQRKDAGVSPAMVAYLFSEIKLAKVPDFVIVSITVAELEEFFQTLAQKLAVRSFPS
;
A
#
# COMPACT_ATOMS: atom_id res chain seq x y z
N LEU A 1 -6.84 18.19 0.58
CA LEU A 1 -7.77 17.45 1.44
C LEU A 1 -7.09 16.28 2.14
N GLN A 2 -6.38 15.35 1.41
CA GLN A 2 -5.68 14.19 2.02
C GLN A 2 -4.72 14.62 3.13
N TRP A 3 -3.86 15.60 2.85
CA TRP A 3 -2.86 16.10 3.80
C TRP A 3 -3.50 16.70 5.05
N ASP A 4 -4.50 17.57 4.89
CA ASP A 4 -5.18 18.21 6.01
C ASP A 4 -5.87 17.16 6.90
N PHE A 5 -6.48 16.13 6.28
CA PHE A 5 -7.09 15.03 7.00
C PHE A 5 -6.06 14.23 7.80
N LEU A 6 -4.96 13.78 7.16
CA LEU A 6 -3.92 13.03 7.85
C LEU A 6 -3.28 13.84 8.98
N SER A 7 -2.97 15.10 8.74
CA SER A 7 -2.35 15.97 9.76
C SER A 7 -3.25 16.15 10.98
N ASP A 8 -4.58 16.24 10.79
CA ASP A 8 -5.49 16.37 11.92
C ASP A 8 -5.77 15.02 12.59
N PHE A 9 -5.93 13.96 11.80
CA PHE A 9 -6.16 12.59 12.29
C PHE A 9 -5.02 12.13 13.21
N PHE A 10 -3.76 12.43 12.86
CA PHE A 10 -2.58 12.06 13.63
C PHE A 10 -2.14 13.14 14.65
N ARG A 11 -2.85 14.26 14.79
CA ARG A 11 -2.50 15.31 15.78
C ARG A 11 -2.46 14.78 17.22
N VAL A 12 -3.39 13.91 17.58
CA VAL A 12 -3.33 13.07 18.78
C VAL A 12 -3.34 11.65 18.25
N PRO A 13 -2.16 11.02 18.08
CA PRO A 13 -2.04 9.83 17.25
C PRO A 13 -2.90 8.69 17.79
N PRO A 14 -3.95 8.28 17.08
CA PRO A 14 -4.66 7.06 17.39
C PRO A 14 -3.76 5.87 17.02
N PRO A 15 -4.02 4.66 17.52
CA PRO A 15 -3.20 3.49 17.21
C PRO A 15 -3.47 2.98 15.78
N PHE A 16 -3.31 3.86 14.81
CA PHE A 16 -3.36 3.60 13.37
C PHE A 16 -2.05 4.02 12.70
N PHE A 17 -1.81 3.48 11.54
CA PHE A 17 -0.71 3.89 10.66
C PHE A 17 -1.18 3.94 9.21
N LEU A 18 -0.63 4.87 8.45
CA LEU A 18 -0.85 4.97 7.00
C LEU A 18 0.02 3.94 6.30
N THR A 19 -0.55 3.17 5.39
CA THR A 19 0.14 2.17 4.57
C THR A 19 -0.25 2.29 3.10
N GLY A 20 0.03 1.27 2.31
CA GLY A 20 -0.43 1.16 0.92
C GLY A 20 0.24 2.13 -0.04
N GLY A 21 -0.51 2.47 -1.09
CA GLY A 21 -0.01 3.28 -2.20
C GLY A 21 0.30 4.71 -1.82
N THR A 22 -0.51 5.33 -0.97
CA THR A 22 -0.32 6.71 -0.55
C THR A 22 0.87 6.85 0.41
N ALA A 23 1.04 5.92 1.35
CA ALA A 23 2.24 5.87 2.19
C ALA A 23 3.50 5.81 1.33
N LEU A 24 3.54 4.89 0.36
CA LEU A 24 4.69 4.71 -0.52
C LEU A 24 4.96 5.93 -1.39
N SER A 25 3.92 6.48 -2.03
CA SER A 25 4.11 7.58 -2.96
C SER A 25 4.39 8.92 -2.28
N ALA A 26 3.74 9.22 -1.15
CA ALA A 26 3.90 10.51 -0.50
C ALA A 26 5.17 10.62 0.36
N PHE A 27 5.58 9.53 1.02
CA PHE A 27 6.64 9.57 2.02
C PHE A 27 7.96 8.92 1.60
N TYR A 28 7.95 8.04 0.58
CA TYR A 28 9.15 7.30 0.21
C TYR A 28 9.63 7.56 -1.22
N LEU A 29 8.76 7.46 -2.24
CA LEU A 29 9.23 7.39 -3.62
C LEU A 29 8.80 8.55 -4.54
N GLN A 30 7.67 9.19 -4.29
CA GLN A 30 7.10 10.25 -5.14
C GLN A 30 6.99 9.84 -6.63
N HIS A 31 6.67 8.59 -6.90
CA HIS A 31 6.74 7.98 -8.22
C HIS A 31 5.40 8.02 -8.99
N ARG A 32 4.29 8.18 -8.28
CA ARG A 32 2.95 8.24 -8.86
C ARG A 32 1.96 9.00 -7.96
N TYR A 33 0.84 9.38 -8.54
CA TYR A 33 -0.32 9.83 -7.75
C TYR A 33 -1.00 8.65 -7.05
N SER A 34 -1.54 8.91 -5.86
CA SER A 34 -2.36 7.97 -5.08
C SER A 34 -3.54 8.73 -4.49
N GLU A 35 -4.75 8.21 -4.70
CA GLU A 35 -5.99 8.93 -4.39
C GLU A 35 -6.60 8.52 -3.05
N ASP A 36 -6.40 7.26 -2.66
CA ASP A 36 -6.99 6.65 -1.47
C ASP A 36 -6.05 6.71 -0.26
N LEU A 37 -6.59 6.70 0.94
CA LEU A 37 -5.85 6.59 2.19
C LEU A 37 -6.13 5.24 2.84
N ASP A 38 -5.08 4.45 3.06
CA ASP A 38 -5.14 3.15 3.73
C ASP A 38 -4.64 3.29 5.17
N LEU A 39 -5.54 3.32 6.15
CA LEU A 39 -5.25 3.45 7.58
C LEU A 39 -5.44 2.11 8.28
N PHE A 40 -4.35 1.50 8.72
CA PHE A 40 -4.36 0.18 9.34
C PHE A 40 -4.15 0.28 10.85
N THR A 41 -4.69 -0.69 11.58
CA THR A 41 -4.47 -0.86 13.02
C THR A 41 -4.46 -2.35 13.39
N LEU A 42 -3.66 -2.71 14.39
CA LEU A 42 -3.68 -4.03 15.03
C LEU A 42 -4.66 -4.07 16.22
N ASP A 43 -5.07 -2.89 16.69
CA ASP A 43 -5.92 -2.74 17.87
C ASP A 43 -7.40 -2.84 17.49
N SER A 44 -8.06 -3.88 18.00
CA SER A 44 -9.49 -4.12 17.77
C SER A 44 -10.40 -3.06 18.40
N GLU A 45 -10.02 -2.48 19.53
CA GLU A 45 -10.78 -1.42 20.18
C GLU A 45 -10.67 -0.11 19.39
N ALA A 46 -9.46 0.25 18.94
CA ALA A 46 -9.25 1.38 18.07
C ALA A 46 -10.05 1.24 16.76
N PHE A 47 -10.03 0.04 16.15
CA PHE A 47 -10.83 -0.22 14.95
C PHE A 47 -12.33 -0.03 15.20
N ASN A 48 -12.85 -0.46 16.33
CA ASN A 48 -14.26 -0.25 16.69
C ASN A 48 -14.60 1.23 16.88
N ARG A 49 -13.64 2.04 17.33
CA ARG A 49 -13.77 3.49 17.52
C ARG A 49 -13.46 4.33 16.28
N THR A 50 -13.17 3.71 15.13
CA THR A 50 -12.95 4.41 13.84
C THR A 50 -13.97 5.52 13.56
N PRO A 51 -15.31 5.31 13.72
CA PRO A 51 -16.27 6.37 13.43
C PRO A 51 -16.06 7.64 14.27
N MET A 52 -15.61 7.49 15.51
CA MET A 52 -15.32 8.61 16.41
C MET A 52 -14.06 9.37 15.96
N TYR A 53 -12.95 8.68 15.68
CA TYR A 53 -11.73 9.32 15.20
C TYR A 53 -11.95 10.03 13.86
N LEU A 54 -12.69 9.39 12.95
CA LEU A 54 -13.03 9.95 11.65
C LEU A 54 -13.88 11.22 11.78
N ALA A 55 -14.94 11.17 12.61
CA ALA A 55 -15.85 12.30 12.80
C ALA A 55 -15.11 13.51 13.42
N ASP A 56 -14.23 13.28 14.39
CA ASP A 56 -13.43 14.34 15.02
C ASP A 56 -12.49 14.99 14.00
N ALA A 57 -11.72 14.21 13.24
CA ALA A 57 -10.80 14.73 12.22
C ALA A 57 -11.55 15.47 11.10
N ALA A 58 -12.64 14.87 10.57
CA ALA A 58 -13.43 15.50 9.52
C ALA A 58 -14.04 16.85 9.95
N ALA A 59 -14.60 16.90 11.18
CA ALA A 59 -15.18 18.14 11.71
C ALA A 59 -14.14 19.26 11.83
N LYS A 60 -12.94 18.97 12.32
CA LYS A 60 -11.87 19.96 12.48
C LYS A 60 -11.40 20.58 11.16
N ILE A 61 -11.39 19.82 10.08
CA ILE A 61 -11.04 20.33 8.76
C ILE A 61 -12.23 20.88 7.97
N GLY A 62 -13.43 20.89 8.58
CA GLY A 62 -14.66 21.34 7.92
C GLY A 62 -15.11 20.45 6.77
N ALA A 63 -14.87 19.14 6.89
CA ALA A 63 -15.28 18.12 5.93
C ALA A 63 -16.49 17.31 6.45
N SER A 64 -17.23 16.70 5.53
CA SER A 64 -18.23 15.66 5.82
C SER A 64 -17.64 14.28 5.56
N ALA A 65 -18.13 13.27 6.29
CA ALA A 65 -17.73 11.88 6.12
C ALA A 65 -18.98 11.00 5.92
N VAL A 66 -18.95 10.15 4.91
CA VAL A 66 -20.02 9.22 4.56
C VAL A 66 -19.48 7.80 4.58
N SER A 67 -20.14 6.90 5.30
CA SER A 67 -19.79 5.47 5.27
C SER A 67 -20.25 4.85 3.96
N LEU A 68 -19.35 4.19 3.24
CA LEU A 68 -19.62 3.49 2.00
C LEU A 68 -19.73 1.98 2.19
N GLN A 69 -18.90 1.43 3.09
CA GLN A 69 -18.86 0.00 3.36
C GLN A 69 -18.42 -0.28 4.79
N THR A 70 -18.99 -1.32 5.39
CA THR A 70 -18.60 -1.81 6.72
C THR A 70 -18.57 -3.33 6.71
N ALA A 71 -17.45 -3.90 7.17
CA ALA A 71 -17.23 -5.32 7.38
C ALA A 71 -16.49 -5.54 8.71
N PRO A 72 -16.36 -6.76 9.23
CA PRO A 72 -15.75 -7.02 10.54
C PRO A 72 -14.32 -6.50 10.73
N GLN A 73 -13.55 -6.39 9.63
CA GLN A 73 -12.15 -5.95 9.64
C GLN A 73 -11.88 -4.82 8.64
N PHE A 74 -12.93 -4.25 8.01
CA PHE A 74 -12.79 -3.26 6.96
C PHE A 74 -13.91 -2.22 7.04
N ARG A 75 -13.56 -0.94 6.92
CA ARG A 75 -14.51 0.17 6.81
C ARG A 75 -14.01 1.14 5.75
N ARG A 76 -14.89 1.50 4.81
CA ARG A 76 -14.61 2.49 3.77
C ARG A 76 -15.50 3.71 3.97
N TYR A 77 -14.86 4.87 3.96
CA TYR A 77 -15.54 6.15 4.04
C TYR A 77 -15.12 7.04 2.87
N LYS A 78 -16.04 7.93 2.49
CA LYS A 78 -15.76 9.06 1.62
C LYS A 78 -15.74 10.32 2.47
N ILE A 79 -14.67 11.09 2.40
CA ILE A 79 -14.55 12.41 3.02
C ILE A 79 -14.68 13.44 1.92
N GLU A 80 -15.53 14.45 2.14
CA GLU A 80 -15.80 15.49 1.17
C GLU A 80 -15.65 16.88 1.78
N ARG A 81 -14.98 17.78 1.05
CA ARG A 81 -14.81 19.18 1.44
C ARG A 81 -14.69 20.05 0.19
N ARG A 82 -15.58 21.05 0.04
CA ARG A 82 -15.53 22.07 -1.03
C ARG A 82 -15.42 21.50 -2.45
N GLY A 83 -16.08 20.38 -2.72
CA GLY A 83 -16.06 19.70 -4.02
C GLY A 83 -14.89 18.74 -4.24
N GLU A 84 -13.93 18.68 -3.32
CA GLU A 84 -12.90 17.63 -3.29
C GLU A 84 -13.40 16.43 -2.49
N SER A 85 -12.96 15.25 -2.86
CA SER A 85 -13.26 14.02 -2.08
C SER A 85 -12.06 13.10 -2.01
N VAL A 86 -11.99 12.32 -0.95
CA VAL A 86 -10.99 11.26 -0.73
C VAL A 86 -11.66 10.02 -0.15
N ILE A 87 -11.24 8.86 -0.61
CA ILE A 87 -11.60 7.58 0.01
C ILE A 87 -10.62 7.27 1.12
N VAL A 88 -11.15 6.87 2.28
CA VAL A 88 -10.36 6.45 3.42
C VAL A 88 -10.79 5.05 3.83
N ASP A 89 -9.87 4.13 3.74
CA ASP A 89 -10.03 2.74 4.15
C ASP A 89 -9.40 2.53 5.52
N PHE A 90 -10.19 2.04 6.45
CA PHE A 90 -9.73 1.60 7.75
C PHE A 90 -9.73 0.09 7.81
N VAL A 91 -8.60 -0.49 8.12
CA VAL A 91 -8.41 -1.95 8.13
C VAL A 91 -7.92 -2.39 9.51
N ARG A 92 -8.59 -3.38 10.09
CA ARG A 92 -8.02 -4.11 11.21
C ARG A 92 -7.12 -5.21 10.66
N GLU A 93 -5.83 -4.99 10.72
CA GLU A 93 -4.83 -5.97 10.31
C GLU A 93 -4.79 -7.11 11.31
N VAL A 94 -4.88 -8.34 10.81
CA VAL A 94 -4.84 -9.56 11.63
C VAL A 94 -3.61 -10.42 11.31
N VAL A 95 -2.91 -10.07 10.24
CA VAL A 95 -1.66 -10.72 9.86
C VAL A 95 -0.52 -10.13 10.69
N PRO A 96 0.39 -10.96 11.23
CA PRO A 96 1.53 -10.46 11.99
C PRO A 96 2.38 -9.47 11.18
N GLN A 97 2.79 -8.40 11.84
CA GLN A 97 3.72 -7.45 11.26
C GLN A 97 5.12 -8.06 11.16
N ILE A 98 5.86 -7.67 10.15
CA ILE A 98 7.28 -8.00 10.00
C ILE A 98 8.11 -7.07 10.90
N GLU A 99 7.72 -5.78 10.92
CA GLU A 99 8.33 -4.74 11.73
C GLU A 99 7.26 -4.05 12.58
N GLU A 100 7.41 -4.13 13.91
CA GLU A 100 6.44 -3.54 14.83
C GLU A 100 6.52 -2.03 14.89
N GLU A 101 7.76 -1.48 14.84
CA GLU A 101 8.00 -0.04 14.85
C GLU A 101 7.59 0.58 13.51
N LYS A 102 6.95 1.75 13.58
CA LYS A 102 6.53 2.52 12.41
C LYS A 102 7.36 3.80 12.30
N ASN A 103 7.47 4.32 11.08
CA ASN A 103 8.11 5.59 10.85
C ASN A 103 7.17 6.75 11.17
N ILE A 104 7.74 7.90 11.56
CA ILE A 104 6.97 9.12 11.79
C ILE A 104 7.49 10.21 10.86
N PHE A 105 6.63 10.70 9.98
CA PHE A 105 6.93 11.81 9.07
C PHE A 105 5.96 12.96 9.36
N GLU A 106 6.46 14.09 9.79
CA GLU A 106 5.67 15.29 10.12
C GLU A 106 4.47 15.00 11.05
N GLY A 107 4.67 14.08 12.01
CA GLY A 107 3.66 13.66 12.97
C GLY A 107 2.70 12.56 12.47
N ILE A 108 2.78 12.17 11.21
CA ILE A 108 1.99 11.08 10.62
C ILE A 108 2.75 9.76 10.84
N VAL A 109 2.05 8.78 11.41
CA VAL A 109 2.58 7.41 11.60
C VAL A 109 2.42 6.65 10.29
N VAL A 110 3.54 6.19 9.73
CA VAL A 110 3.60 5.58 8.40
C VAL A 110 4.24 4.20 8.50
N ASP A 111 3.70 3.25 7.78
CA ASP A 111 4.21 1.88 7.68
C ASP A 111 5.64 1.86 7.12
N THR A 112 6.41 0.84 7.48
CA THR A 112 7.78 0.72 6.98
C THR A 112 7.82 0.28 5.53
N VAL A 113 8.92 0.55 4.84
CA VAL A 113 9.11 0.10 3.46
C VAL A 113 9.07 -1.42 3.37
N THR A 114 9.63 -2.14 4.36
CA THR A 114 9.60 -3.61 4.44
C THR A 114 8.16 -4.15 4.45
N GLU A 115 7.29 -3.55 5.26
CA GLU A 115 5.88 -3.92 5.32
C GLU A 115 5.17 -3.64 3.99
N ILE A 116 5.38 -2.43 3.43
CA ILE A 116 4.74 -2.02 2.19
C ILE A 116 5.16 -2.93 1.03
N ILE A 117 6.45 -3.25 0.88
CA ILE A 117 6.94 -4.17 -0.17
C ILE A 117 6.28 -5.54 -0.01
N SER A 118 6.29 -6.09 1.20
CA SER A 118 5.70 -7.40 1.48
C SER A 118 4.21 -7.43 1.14
N ASN A 119 3.47 -6.39 1.54
CA ASN A 119 2.05 -6.24 1.21
C ASN A 119 1.82 -6.06 -0.30
N LYS A 120 2.71 -5.38 -1.03
CA LYS A 120 2.63 -5.22 -2.50
C LYS A 120 2.88 -6.54 -3.23
N ILE A 121 3.80 -7.37 -2.75
CA ILE A 121 3.99 -8.72 -3.31
C ILE A 121 2.72 -9.57 -3.09
N CYS A 122 2.14 -9.55 -1.89
CA CYS A 122 0.85 -10.22 -1.63
C CYS A 122 -0.28 -9.67 -2.52
N ALA A 123 -0.32 -8.35 -2.74
CA ALA A 123 -1.32 -7.72 -3.60
C ALA A 123 -1.21 -8.16 -5.07
N VAL A 124 0.00 -8.33 -5.60
CA VAL A 124 0.20 -8.89 -6.95
C VAL A 124 -0.34 -10.32 -7.03
N VAL A 125 -0.12 -11.16 -6.01
CA VAL A 125 -0.64 -12.53 -6.00
C VAL A 125 -2.17 -12.57 -5.90
N SER A 126 -2.78 -11.65 -5.15
CA SER A 126 -4.21 -11.66 -4.90
C SER A 126 -5.06 -10.97 -5.98
N ARG A 127 -4.59 -9.88 -6.59
CA ARG A 127 -5.38 -9.04 -7.50
C ARG A 127 -4.65 -8.60 -8.78
N ALA A 128 -3.32 -8.68 -8.82
CA ALA A 128 -2.48 -8.36 -9.98
C ALA A 128 -2.77 -6.99 -10.63
N GLU A 129 -3.03 -5.94 -9.85
CA GLU A 129 -3.30 -4.60 -10.37
C GLU A 129 -2.01 -3.92 -10.83
N ILE A 130 -2.07 -3.18 -11.95
CA ILE A 130 -0.91 -2.52 -12.57
C ILE A 130 -0.18 -1.56 -11.62
N LYS A 131 -0.91 -0.89 -10.71
CA LYS A 131 -0.31 0.01 -9.71
C LYS A 131 0.65 -0.74 -8.77
N ASP A 132 0.36 -2.02 -8.45
CA ASP A 132 1.21 -2.81 -7.56
C ASP A 132 2.52 -3.21 -8.25
N TYR A 133 2.48 -3.52 -9.56
CA TYR A 133 3.70 -3.76 -10.35
C TYR A 133 4.56 -2.50 -10.47
N ILE A 134 3.95 -1.33 -10.72
CA ILE A 134 4.67 -0.05 -10.80
C ILE A 134 5.34 0.26 -9.46
N ASP A 135 4.63 0.07 -8.36
CA ASP A 135 5.16 0.27 -7.02
C ASP A 135 6.38 -0.64 -6.77
N LEU A 136 6.28 -1.93 -7.09
CA LEU A 136 7.38 -2.89 -6.94
C LEU A 136 8.58 -2.54 -7.83
N TYR A 137 8.36 -2.15 -9.09
CA TYR A 137 9.42 -1.71 -9.97
C TYR A 137 10.17 -0.49 -9.40
N CYS A 138 9.44 0.52 -8.95
CA CYS A 138 10.03 1.73 -8.39
C CYS A 138 10.77 1.45 -7.07
N LEU A 139 10.25 0.56 -6.22
CA LEU A 139 10.92 0.10 -5.02
C LEU A 139 12.26 -0.57 -5.34
N ASN A 140 12.26 -1.47 -6.32
CA ASN A 140 13.51 -2.13 -6.73
C ASN A 140 14.54 -1.11 -7.26
N ARG A 141 14.12 -0.13 -8.05
CA ARG A 141 15.00 0.96 -8.52
C ARG A 141 15.51 1.86 -7.40
N ALA A 142 14.75 2.01 -6.33
CA ALA A 142 15.14 2.78 -5.15
C ALA A 142 16.11 2.02 -4.22
N GLY A 143 16.54 0.82 -4.59
CA GLY A 143 17.52 0.04 -3.83
C GLY A 143 16.92 -1.00 -2.87
N TYR A 144 15.67 -1.40 -3.11
CA TYR A 144 14.97 -2.47 -2.37
C TYR A 144 14.78 -3.70 -3.28
N PRO A 145 15.79 -4.58 -3.45
CA PRO A 145 15.68 -5.75 -4.33
C PRO A 145 14.55 -6.67 -3.87
N LEU A 146 13.56 -6.90 -4.74
CA LEU A 146 12.32 -7.60 -4.37
C LEU A 146 12.55 -9.03 -3.88
N GLU A 147 13.62 -9.66 -4.35
CA GLU A 147 14.01 -11.02 -3.94
C GLU A 147 14.24 -11.16 -2.43
N ASN A 148 14.62 -10.07 -1.76
CA ASN A 148 14.89 -10.05 -0.33
C ASN A 148 13.62 -10.01 0.52
N TYR A 149 12.47 -9.72 -0.09
CA TYR A 149 11.19 -9.53 0.61
C TYR A 149 10.19 -10.68 0.39
N LEU A 150 10.54 -11.67 -0.44
CA LEU A 150 9.65 -12.80 -0.73
C LEU A 150 9.31 -13.62 0.51
N ASP A 151 10.30 -13.90 1.35
CA ASP A 151 10.11 -14.66 2.59
C ASP A 151 9.20 -13.91 3.57
N PHE A 152 9.29 -12.58 3.61
CA PHE A 152 8.40 -11.74 4.41
C PHE A 152 6.98 -11.76 3.85
N ALA A 153 6.82 -11.63 2.54
CA ALA A 153 5.52 -11.73 1.89
C ALA A 153 4.88 -13.11 2.10
N GLN A 154 5.66 -14.18 2.01
CA GLN A 154 5.19 -15.55 2.26
C GLN A 154 4.72 -15.77 3.70
N ARG A 155 5.35 -15.10 4.67
CA ARG A 155 4.89 -15.13 6.07
C ARG A 155 3.55 -14.44 6.27
N LYS A 156 3.23 -13.45 5.42
CA LYS A 156 1.95 -12.72 5.45
C LYS A 156 0.85 -13.45 4.70
N ASP A 157 1.18 -14.08 3.58
CA ASP A 157 0.23 -14.78 2.72
C ASP A 157 0.84 -16.10 2.21
N ALA A 158 0.29 -17.22 2.65
CA ALA A 158 0.74 -18.55 2.24
C ALA A 158 0.56 -18.84 0.73
N GLY A 159 -0.24 -18.05 0.01
CA GLY A 159 -0.35 -18.11 -1.44
C GLY A 159 0.88 -17.55 -2.17
N VAL A 160 1.71 -16.77 -1.50
CA VAL A 160 2.95 -16.26 -2.06
C VAL A 160 4.00 -17.36 -2.10
N SER A 161 4.51 -17.64 -3.29
CA SER A 161 5.70 -18.50 -3.47
C SER A 161 6.56 -17.93 -4.58
N PRO A 162 7.88 -18.20 -4.61
CA PRO A 162 8.75 -17.75 -5.70
C PRO A 162 8.24 -18.17 -7.07
N ALA A 163 7.67 -19.37 -7.20
CA ALA A 163 7.09 -19.86 -8.46
C ALA A 163 5.86 -19.09 -8.89
N MET A 164 4.93 -18.78 -7.94
CA MET A 164 3.72 -18.00 -8.23
C MET A 164 4.09 -16.56 -8.64
N VAL A 165 4.99 -15.93 -7.90
CA VAL A 165 5.45 -14.57 -8.21
C VAL A 165 6.17 -14.54 -9.56
N ALA A 166 7.04 -15.53 -9.84
CA ALA A 166 7.71 -15.67 -11.14
C ALA A 166 6.71 -15.79 -12.28
N TYR A 167 5.68 -16.62 -12.13
CA TYR A 167 4.62 -16.78 -13.12
C TYR A 167 3.91 -15.43 -13.38
N LEU A 168 3.42 -14.75 -12.34
CA LEU A 168 2.71 -13.48 -12.48
C LEU A 168 3.57 -12.38 -13.10
N PHE A 169 4.85 -12.35 -12.76
CA PHE A 169 5.80 -11.40 -13.36
C PHE A 169 6.08 -11.70 -14.83
N SER A 170 6.05 -12.99 -15.25
CA SER A 170 6.22 -13.36 -16.67
C SER A 170 5.02 -13.02 -17.54
N GLU A 171 3.84 -12.93 -16.95
CA GLU A 171 2.58 -12.64 -17.66
C GLU A 171 2.28 -11.15 -17.83
N ILE A 172 3.09 -10.26 -17.24
CA ILE A 172 2.82 -8.82 -17.34
C ILE A 172 2.91 -8.34 -18.78
N LYS A 173 1.85 -7.69 -19.24
CA LYS A 173 1.77 -7.03 -20.55
C LYS A 173 1.05 -5.71 -20.40
N LEU A 174 1.66 -4.65 -20.89
CA LEU A 174 1.14 -3.30 -20.76
C LEU A 174 0.94 -2.65 -22.12
N ALA A 175 -0.23 -2.10 -22.36
CA ALA A 175 -0.49 -1.30 -23.56
C ALA A 175 0.17 0.08 -23.48
N LYS A 176 0.20 0.67 -22.29
CA LYS A 176 0.84 1.98 -22.00
C LYS A 176 1.18 2.08 -20.53
N VAL A 177 2.10 2.99 -20.18
CA VAL A 177 2.29 3.40 -18.79
C VAL A 177 1.08 4.24 -18.38
N PRO A 178 0.45 3.96 -17.22
CA PRO A 178 -0.71 4.72 -16.76
C PRO A 178 -0.41 6.19 -16.48
N ASP A 179 -1.39 7.06 -16.70
CA ASP A 179 -1.24 8.52 -16.60
C ASP A 179 -1.02 8.99 -15.15
N PHE A 180 -1.29 8.16 -14.15
CA PHE A 180 -1.01 8.46 -12.74
C PHE A 180 0.48 8.33 -12.36
N VAL A 181 1.33 7.78 -13.24
CA VAL A 181 2.77 7.63 -13.02
C VAL A 181 3.47 8.97 -13.30
N ILE A 182 4.29 9.44 -12.36
CA ILE A 182 4.96 10.74 -12.43
C ILE A 182 6.39 10.60 -12.96
N VAL A 183 7.07 9.50 -12.59
CA VAL A 183 8.46 9.25 -13.00
C VAL A 183 8.54 8.74 -14.43
N SER A 184 9.64 9.03 -15.10
CA SER A 184 9.88 8.54 -16.45
C SER A 184 10.15 7.04 -16.44
N ILE A 185 9.23 6.27 -17.01
CA ILE A 185 9.30 4.81 -17.16
C ILE A 185 8.68 4.47 -18.52
N THR A 186 9.24 3.48 -19.20
CA THR A 186 8.67 2.94 -20.43
C THR A 186 8.04 1.56 -20.20
N VAL A 187 7.14 1.16 -21.06
CA VAL A 187 6.56 -0.20 -21.03
C VAL A 187 7.66 -1.25 -21.18
N ALA A 188 8.61 -1.01 -22.10
CA ALA A 188 9.72 -1.93 -22.35
C ALA A 188 10.59 -2.15 -21.10
N GLU A 189 10.91 -1.07 -20.37
CA GLU A 189 11.67 -1.18 -19.11
C GLU A 189 10.93 -2.00 -18.05
N LEU A 190 9.62 -1.81 -17.91
CA LEU A 190 8.80 -2.58 -16.97
C LEU A 190 8.76 -4.07 -17.35
N GLU A 191 8.48 -4.36 -18.62
CA GLU A 191 8.38 -5.74 -19.11
C GLU A 191 9.74 -6.46 -18.99
N GLU A 192 10.84 -5.84 -19.40
CA GLU A 192 12.18 -6.40 -19.29
C GLU A 192 12.57 -6.67 -17.84
N PHE A 193 12.28 -5.73 -16.94
CA PHE A 193 12.54 -5.89 -15.52
C PHE A 193 11.81 -7.11 -14.95
N PHE A 194 10.51 -7.20 -15.17
CA PHE A 194 9.72 -8.30 -14.61
C PHE A 194 10.04 -9.65 -15.25
N GLN A 195 10.33 -9.68 -16.55
CA GLN A 195 10.81 -10.89 -17.23
C GLN A 195 12.14 -11.38 -16.64
N THR A 196 13.08 -10.47 -16.42
CA THR A 196 14.38 -10.80 -15.82
C THR A 196 14.22 -11.33 -14.41
N LEU A 197 13.37 -10.68 -13.61
CA LEU A 197 13.11 -11.10 -12.24
C LEU A 197 12.36 -12.44 -12.19
N ALA A 198 11.40 -12.67 -13.08
CA ALA A 198 10.70 -13.93 -13.20
C ALA A 198 11.66 -15.11 -13.47
N GLN A 199 12.63 -14.93 -14.39
CA GLN A 199 13.65 -15.94 -14.67
C GLN A 199 14.51 -16.26 -13.42
N LYS A 200 14.96 -15.24 -12.69
CA LYS A 200 15.72 -15.42 -11.44
C LYS A 200 14.93 -16.21 -10.38
N LEU A 201 13.65 -15.88 -10.22
CA LEU A 201 12.79 -16.54 -9.23
C LEU A 201 12.43 -17.98 -9.63
N ALA A 202 12.25 -18.24 -10.92
CA ALA A 202 12.02 -19.59 -11.44
C ALA A 202 13.19 -20.54 -11.12
N VAL A 203 14.43 -20.07 -11.29
CA VAL A 203 15.63 -20.85 -10.90
C VAL A 203 15.66 -21.17 -9.40
N ARG A 204 15.27 -20.23 -8.54
CA ARG A 204 15.17 -20.46 -7.09
C ARG A 204 14.10 -21.50 -6.70
N SER A 205 13.06 -21.66 -7.53
CA SER A 205 11.94 -22.56 -7.27
C SER A 205 12.26 -24.04 -7.57
N PHE A 206 13.30 -24.29 -8.35
CA PHE A 206 13.77 -25.63 -8.70
C PHE A 206 15.24 -25.77 -8.35
N PRO A 207 15.59 -25.90 -7.05
CA PRO A 207 16.97 -26.18 -6.67
C PRO A 207 17.40 -27.50 -7.31
N SER A 208 18.54 -27.47 -8.00
CA SER A 208 19.19 -28.64 -8.66
C SER A 208 19.62 -29.66 -7.63
#